data_22f0fae997abb0ed04864c7f55a5c86e
#
_entry.id   22f0fae997abb0ed04864c7f55a5c86e
#
_cell.length_a   1.000
_cell.length_b   1.000
_cell.length_c   1.000
_cell.angle_alpha   90.00
_cell.angle_beta   90.00
_cell.angle_gamma   90.00
#
_symmetry.space_group_name_H-M   'P 1'
#
loop_
_entity.id
_entity.type
_entity.pdbx_description
1 polymer ?
#
loop_
_entity_poly.entity_id
_entity_poly.type
_entity_poly.pdbx_seq_one_letter_code
_entity_poly.pdbx_strand_id
1 'polypeptide(L)'
;MNKQELNKLIGKNVKKYRLLYNTKNKNKLTQAKLSEMLGVHMSLIAALESDNSTQGISIYNLYQISKILNVRIDKFFEGVD
;
A
#
# COMPACT_ATOMS: atom_id res chain seq x y z
N MET A 1 -1.63 -12.86 15.11
CA MET A 1 -0.77 -11.84 14.45
C MET A 1 -0.90 -10.54 15.23
N ASN A 2 0.24 -9.95 15.61
CA ASN A 2 0.21 -8.68 16.33
C ASN A 2 0.13 -7.48 15.37
N LYS A 3 0.02 -6.27 15.94
CA LYS A 3 -0.15 -5.05 15.15
C LYS A 3 1.01 -4.80 14.20
N GLN A 4 2.26 -4.98 14.65
CA GLN A 4 3.43 -4.75 13.79
C GLN A 4 3.49 -5.73 12.64
N GLU A 5 3.18 -7.00 12.91
CA GLU A 5 3.14 -8.02 11.87
C GLU A 5 2.06 -7.73 10.83
N LEU A 6 0.90 -7.29 11.28
CA LEU A 6 -0.19 -6.92 10.37
C LEU A 6 0.19 -5.70 9.53
N ASN A 7 0.79 -4.68 10.14
CA ASN A 7 1.22 -3.50 9.40
C ASN A 7 2.24 -3.85 8.31
N LYS A 8 3.20 -4.72 8.63
CA LYS A 8 4.19 -5.18 7.64
C LYS A 8 3.54 -5.95 6.50
N LEU A 9 2.60 -6.81 6.83
CA LEU A 9 1.89 -7.59 5.82
C LEU A 9 1.10 -6.69 4.88
N ILE A 10 0.37 -5.73 5.43
CA ILE A 10 -0.41 -4.78 4.62
C ILE A 10 0.52 -3.97 3.74
N GLY A 11 1.62 -3.46 4.28
CA GLY A 11 2.58 -2.68 3.50
C GLY A 11 3.19 -3.48 2.35
N LYS A 12 3.53 -4.74 2.60
CA LYS A 12 4.05 -5.65 1.59
C LYS A 12 3.02 -5.86 0.47
N ASN A 13 1.76 -6.03 0.84
CA ASN A 13 0.69 -6.24 -0.14
C ASN A 13 0.40 -4.96 -0.93
N VAL A 14 0.44 -3.79 -0.30
CA VAL A 14 0.31 -2.51 -1.01
C VAL A 14 1.39 -2.39 -2.07
N LYS A 15 2.65 -2.66 -1.71
CA LYS A 15 3.75 -2.63 -2.67
C LYS A 15 3.54 -3.62 -3.81
N LYS A 16 3.15 -4.84 -3.48
CA LYS A 16 2.89 -5.89 -4.47
C LYS A 16 1.85 -5.43 -5.51
N TYR A 17 0.73 -4.92 -5.04
CA TYR A 17 -0.36 -4.53 -5.96
C TYR A 17 -0.06 -3.24 -6.70
N ARG A 18 0.73 -2.32 -6.11
CA ARG A 18 1.21 -1.14 -6.83
C ARG A 18 2.13 -1.54 -7.98
N LEU A 19 3.04 -2.47 -7.75
CA LEU A 19 3.95 -2.95 -8.79
C LEU A 19 3.21 -3.73 -9.87
N LEU A 20 2.20 -4.52 -9.49
CA LEU A 20 1.34 -5.22 -10.47
C LEU A 20 0.56 -4.22 -11.33
N TYR A 21 0.04 -3.16 -10.71
CA TYR A 21 -0.62 -2.08 -11.45
C TYR A 21 0.33 -1.52 -12.52
N ASN A 22 1.60 -1.32 -12.15
CA ASN A 22 2.59 -0.75 -13.06
C ASN A 22 2.94 -1.65 -14.23
N THR A 23 2.72 -2.96 -14.12
CA THR A 23 2.95 -3.87 -15.26
C THR A 23 1.87 -3.75 -16.32
N LYS A 24 0.71 -3.22 -15.97
CA LYS A 24 -0.47 -3.15 -16.85
C LYS A 24 -0.78 -1.75 -17.35
N ASN A 25 -0.09 -0.74 -16.81
CA ASN A 25 -0.40 0.66 -17.10
C ASN A 25 0.83 1.39 -17.60
N LYS A 26 0.64 2.24 -18.62
CA LYS A 26 1.73 3.05 -19.20
C LYS A 26 2.22 4.09 -18.21
N ASN A 27 1.28 4.74 -17.52
CA ASN A 27 1.61 5.75 -16.51
C ASN A 27 1.92 5.05 -15.20
N LYS A 28 3.21 4.98 -14.86
CA LYS A 28 3.65 4.29 -13.66
C LYS A 28 3.20 5.03 -12.42
N LEU A 29 2.74 4.26 -11.45
CA LEU A 29 2.34 4.75 -10.15
C LEU A 29 3.50 4.55 -9.19
N THR A 30 4.31 5.60 -9.01
CA THR A 30 5.43 5.58 -8.06
C THR A 30 4.91 5.81 -6.64
N GLN A 31 5.76 5.59 -5.64
CA GLN A 31 5.42 5.94 -4.26
C GLN A 31 5.08 7.43 -4.15
N ALA A 32 5.84 8.28 -4.82
CA ALA A 32 5.60 9.73 -4.82
C ALA A 32 4.23 10.06 -5.42
N LYS A 33 3.90 9.45 -6.55
CA LYS A 33 2.62 9.71 -7.21
C LYS A 33 1.45 9.20 -6.38
N LEU A 34 1.57 8.02 -5.80
CA LEU A 34 0.53 7.46 -4.94
C LEU A 34 0.31 8.36 -3.73
N SER A 35 1.38 8.81 -3.08
CA SER A 35 1.26 9.70 -1.92
C SER A 35 0.61 11.04 -2.29
N GLU A 36 0.94 11.59 -3.46
CA GLU A 36 0.32 12.81 -3.97
C GLU A 36 -1.19 12.62 -4.14
N MET A 37 -1.60 11.51 -4.74
CA MET A 37 -3.01 11.20 -4.96
C MET A 37 -3.78 11.01 -3.65
N LEU A 38 -3.10 10.50 -2.62
CA LEU A 38 -3.69 10.33 -1.28
C LEU A 38 -3.66 11.60 -0.44
N GLY A 39 -2.88 12.59 -0.84
CA GLY A 39 -2.68 13.80 -0.04
C GLY A 39 -1.84 13.57 1.20
N VAL A 40 -0.90 12.63 1.16
CA VAL A 40 -0.01 12.31 2.29
C VAL A 40 1.45 12.50 1.89
N HIS A 41 2.34 12.53 2.87
CA HIS A 41 3.78 12.59 2.59
C HIS A 41 4.27 11.29 1.94
N MET A 42 5.20 11.42 1.00
CA MET A 42 5.85 10.26 0.38
C MET A 42 6.50 9.36 1.42
N SER A 43 7.02 9.93 2.51
CA SER A 43 7.65 9.17 3.59
C SER A 43 6.69 8.16 4.21
N LEU A 44 5.39 8.46 4.26
CA LEU A 44 4.39 7.50 4.77
C LEU A 44 4.34 6.26 3.88
N ILE A 45 4.24 6.46 2.57
CA ILE A 45 4.15 5.33 1.62
C ILE A 45 5.48 4.57 1.57
N ALA A 46 6.60 5.29 1.56
CA ALA A 46 7.92 4.65 1.57
C ALA A 46 8.10 3.79 2.83
N ALA A 47 7.70 4.31 4.01
CA ALA A 47 7.78 3.55 5.25
C ALA A 47 6.82 2.37 5.25
N LEU A 48 5.59 2.57 4.76
CA LEU A 48 4.59 1.50 4.69
C LEU A 48 5.10 0.31 3.88
N GLU A 49 5.75 0.57 2.75
CA GLU A 49 6.25 -0.46 1.84
C GLU A 49 7.62 -1.01 2.21
N SER A 50 8.28 -0.43 3.22
CA SER A 50 9.63 -0.84 3.63
C SER A 50 9.58 -2.10 4.50
N ASP A 51 10.47 -3.05 4.21
CA ASP A 51 10.62 -4.26 5.02
C ASP A 51 11.16 -3.96 6.43
N ASN A 52 11.77 -2.79 6.61
CA ASN A 52 12.38 -2.39 7.87
C ASN A 52 11.48 -1.52 8.73
N SER A 53 10.22 -1.37 8.36
CA SER A 53 9.29 -0.49 9.06
C SER A 53 8.04 -1.24 9.48
N THR A 54 7.44 -0.79 10.57
CA THR A 54 6.14 -1.27 11.04
C THR A 54 5.07 -0.18 10.88
N GLN A 55 5.30 0.73 9.93
CA GLN A 55 4.39 1.85 9.67
C GLN A 55 3.00 1.33 9.35
N GLY A 56 2.01 1.83 10.07
CA GLY A 56 0.62 1.55 9.78
C GLY A 56 0.02 2.56 8.81
N ILE A 57 -1.21 2.31 8.41
CA ILE A 57 -1.97 3.20 7.52
C ILE A 57 -3.41 3.22 8.00
N SER A 58 -4.07 4.37 7.87
CA SER A 58 -5.49 4.47 8.21
C SER A 58 -6.34 3.63 7.27
N ILE A 59 -7.49 3.18 7.78
CA ILE A 59 -8.42 2.41 6.96
C ILE A 59 -8.91 3.25 5.77
N TYR A 60 -9.09 4.56 5.97
CA TYR A 60 -9.51 5.45 4.89
C TYR A 60 -8.47 5.49 3.76
N ASN A 61 -7.19 5.66 4.12
CA ASN A 61 -6.13 5.69 3.10
C ASN A 61 -5.99 4.34 2.41
N LEU A 62 -6.13 3.24 3.15
CA LEU A 62 -6.09 1.90 2.56
C LEU A 62 -7.23 1.71 1.56
N TYR A 63 -8.42 2.19 1.91
CA TYR A 63 -9.58 2.17 1.01
C TYR A 63 -9.29 2.98 -0.27
N GLN A 64 -8.71 4.18 -0.13
CA GLN A 64 -8.36 5.01 -1.28
C GLN A 64 -7.33 4.31 -2.18
N ILE A 65 -6.33 3.65 -1.58
CA ILE A 65 -5.36 2.88 -2.36
C ILE A 65 -6.05 1.76 -3.14
N SER A 66 -7.00 1.08 -2.52
CA SER A 66 -7.75 0.03 -3.21
C SER A 66 -8.49 0.55 -4.44
N LYS A 67 -9.03 1.76 -4.34
CA LYS A 67 -9.71 2.41 -5.47
C LYS A 67 -8.73 2.81 -6.57
N ILE A 68 -7.61 3.41 -6.18
CA ILE A 68 -6.58 3.85 -7.13
C ILE A 68 -6.01 2.65 -7.91
N LEU A 69 -5.72 1.57 -7.20
CA LEU A 69 -5.14 0.37 -7.81
C LEU A 69 -6.19 -0.54 -8.46
N ASN A 70 -7.47 -0.23 -8.26
CA ASN A 70 -8.58 -1.04 -8.75
C ASN A 70 -8.49 -2.50 -8.29
N VAL A 71 -8.22 -2.67 -6.99
CA VAL A 71 -8.21 -3.99 -6.34
C VAL A 71 -9.15 -3.95 -5.14
N ARG A 72 -9.68 -5.11 -4.78
CA ARG A 72 -10.51 -5.21 -3.57
C ARG A 72 -9.64 -4.98 -2.34
N ILE A 73 -10.18 -4.28 -1.36
CA ILE A 73 -9.42 -3.95 -0.14
C ILE A 73 -8.93 -5.20 0.59
N ASP A 74 -9.68 -6.31 0.51
CA ASP A 74 -9.29 -7.56 1.17
C ASP A 74 -7.99 -8.14 0.59
N LYS A 75 -7.58 -7.75 -0.62
CA LYS A 75 -6.31 -8.17 -1.21
C LYS A 75 -5.11 -7.70 -0.39
N PHE A 76 -5.25 -6.58 0.32
CA PHE A 76 -4.16 -6.08 1.15
C PHE A 76 -3.97 -6.90 2.43
N PHE A 77 -4.90 -7.79 2.73
CA PHE A 77 -4.84 -8.68 3.89
C PHE A 77 -4.41 -10.10 3.51
N GLU A 78 -3.95 -10.33 2.28
CA GLU A 78 -3.48 -11.64 1.87
C GLU A 78 -2.32 -12.09 2.76
N GLY A 79 -2.41 -13.33 3.25
CA GLY A 79 -1.41 -13.87 4.15
C GLY A 79 -1.78 -13.73 5.63
N VAL A 80 -2.91 -13.09 5.95
CA VAL A 80 -3.43 -13.06 7.32
C VAL A 80 -3.93 -14.46 7.67
N ASP A 81 -3.45 -14.99 8.79
CA ASP A 81 -3.84 -16.31 9.29
C ASP A 81 -5.12 -16.29 10.13
#